data_e38c11d9f73883e4443692365ff96f96
#
_entry.id   e38c11d9f73883e4443692365ff96f96
#
_cell.length_a   1.000
_cell.length_b   1.000
_cell.length_c   1.000
_cell.angle_alpha   90.00
_cell.angle_beta   90.00
_cell.angle_gamma   90.00
#
_symmetry.space_group_name_H-M   'P 1'
#
loop_
_entity.id
_entity.type
_entity.pdbx_description
1 polymer ?
#
loop_
_entity_poly.entity_id
_entity_poly.type
_entity_poly.pdbx_seq_one_letter_code
_entity_poly.pdbx_strand_id
1 'polypeptide(L)'
;MSIDDEDYPEWFKRRRGREPLFGDIDRMFHEMEKMMEEEFKSFTEKVPKDYVKERKLPDGSTVKEFGPFVYGYSMKIGPDGKPEIQEFGNIKKSLKGPQVKEEREPLVDIVETNDEVRVVVEMPGVEKSDIKLHGTEESLTIAVDTPQSKYYKEVTLPTKVRVRDAKSTYKNGVLEVVIPKAAVPRKPEGEQIDVN
;
A
#
# COMPACT_ATOMS: atom_id res chain seq x y z
N MET A 1 15.54 1.26 -2.97
CA MET A 1 15.86 -0.03 -2.33
C MET A 1 15.46 -1.08 -3.35
N SER A 2 16.41 -1.85 -3.86
CA SER A 2 16.13 -2.88 -4.85
C SER A 2 15.31 -3.97 -4.15
N ILE A 3 14.11 -4.24 -4.65
CA ILE A 3 13.31 -5.39 -4.20
C ILE A 3 14.09 -6.60 -4.66
N ASP A 4 14.51 -7.48 -3.74
CA ASP A 4 15.23 -8.69 -4.06
C ASP A 4 14.32 -9.63 -4.87
N ASP A 5 14.90 -10.37 -5.79
CA ASP A 5 14.20 -11.34 -6.66
C ASP A 5 13.38 -12.40 -5.88
N GLU A 6 13.60 -12.51 -4.58
CA GLU A 6 12.88 -13.43 -3.68
C GLU A 6 11.44 -12.98 -3.35
N ASP A 7 11.13 -11.68 -3.48
CA ASP A 7 9.82 -11.12 -3.13
C ASP A 7 8.75 -11.34 -4.23
N TYR A 8 9.16 -11.81 -5.41
CA TYR A 8 8.21 -12.10 -6.47
C TYR A 8 7.60 -13.49 -6.34
N PRO A 9 6.28 -13.65 -6.62
CA PRO A 9 5.64 -14.95 -6.70
C PRO A 9 6.35 -15.89 -7.70
N GLU A 10 6.40 -17.20 -7.40
CA GLU A 10 7.09 -18.22 -8.21
C GLU A 10 6.64 -18.23 -9.69
N TRP A 11 5.38 -17.90 -9.98
CA TRP A 11 4.86 -17.80 -11.34
C TRP A 11 5.48 -16.66 -12.13
N PHE A 12 5.91 -15.59 -11.46
CA PHE A 12 6.59 -14.44 -12.09
C PHE A 12 8.06 -14.75 -12.39
N LYS A 13 8.74 -15.48 -11.50
CA LYS A 13 10.15 -15.89 -11.66
C LYS A 13 10.38 -16.79 -12.88
N ARG A 14 9.40 -17.58 -13.28
CA ARG A 14 9.49 -18.55 -14.41
C ARG A 14 9.48 -17.91 -15.81
N ARG A 15 9.23 -16.60 -15.93
CA ARG A 15 8.99 -15.95 -17.24
C ARG A 15 10.02 -14.91 -17.68
N ARG A 16 11.25 -14.97 -17.19
CA ARG A 16 12.32 -14.14 -17.76
C ARG A 16 12.57 -14.53 -19.23
N GLY A 17 12.01 -13.76 -20.19
CA GLY A 17 12.38 -13.86 -21.60
C GLY A 17 11.32 -13.70 -22.68
N ARG A 18 10.06 -13.39 -22.36
CA ARG A 18 9.04 -13.07 -23.37
C ARG A 18 8.27 -11.81 -22.97
N GLU A 19 8.12 -10.89 -23.94
CA GLU A 19 7.28 -9.70 -23.75
C GLU A 19 5.84 -10.14 -23.43
N PRO A 20 5.21 -9.58 -22.35
CA PRO A 20 3.83 -9.92 -22.02
C PRO A 20 2.89 -9.23 -22.99
N LEU A 21 2.27 -9.98 -23.87
CA LEU A 21 1.08 -9.57 -24.60
C LEU A 21 -0.12 -9.58 -23.63
N PHE A 22 -1.11 -8.73 -23.87
CA PHE A 22 -2.31 -8.53 -23.03
C PHE A 22 -3.02 -9.83 -22.61
N GLY A 23 -2.94 -10.90 -23.37
CA GLY A 23 -3.47 -12.23 -23.03
C GLY A 23 -2.77 -12.94 -21.86
N ASP A 24 -1.61 -12.47 -21.42
CA ASP A 24 -0.91 -13.00 -20.26
C ASP A 24 -1.39 -12.35 -18.94
N ILE A 25 -1.96 -11.15 -19.01
CA ILE A 25 -2.52 -10.44 -17.83
C ILE A 25 -3.78 -11.17 -17.33
N ASP A 26 -4.68 -11.57 -18.23
CA ASP A 26 -5.89 -12.32 -17.84
C ASP A 26 -5.54 -13.67 -17.19
N ARG A 27 -4.52 -14.35 -17.71
CA ARG A 27 -4.02 -15.58 -17.09
C ARG A 27 -3.40 -15.35 -15.72
N MET A 28 -2.67 -14.25 -15.55
CA MET A 28 -2.11 -13.85 -14.26
C MET A 28 -3.21 -13.57 -13.23
N PHE A 29 -4.26 -12.87 -13.61
CA PHE A 29 -5.40 -12.63 -12.73
C PHE A 29 -6.08 -13.94 -12.32
N HIS A 30 -6.27 -14.86 -13.26
CA HIS A 30 -6.91 -16.15 -12.98
C HIS A 30 -6.06 -17.05 -12.06
N GLU A 31 -4.75 -17.11 -12.27
CA GLU A 31 -3.83 -17.85 -11.39
C GLU A 31 -3.78 -17.25 -9.99
N MET A 32 -3.86 -15.92 -9.88
CA MET A 32 -3.88 -15.21 -8.63
C MET A 32 -5.21 -15.38 -7.87
N GLU A 33 -6.34 -15.33 -8.58
CA GLU A 33 -7.65 -15.62 -8.04
C GLU A 33 -7.72 -17.03 -7.43
N LYS A 34 -7.18 -18.01 -8.14
CA LYS A 34 -7.09 -19.40 -7.68
C LYS A 34 -6.22 -19.56 -6.43
N MET A 35 -5.05 -18.89 -6.41
CA MET A 35 -4.19 -18.88 -5.23
C MET A 35 -4.88 -18.21 -4.03
N MET A 36 -5.58 -17.10 -4.25
CA MET A 36 -6.34 -16.43 -3.19
C MET A 36 -7.44 -17.35 -2.64
N GLU A 37 -8.13 -18.08 -3.49
CA GLU A 37 -9.19 -19.01 -3.06
C GLU A 37 -8.63 -20.16 -2.20
N GLU A 38 -7.49 -20.74 -2.59
CA GLU A 38 -6.81 -21.78 -1.83
C GLU A 38 -6.25 -21.26 -0.49
N GLU A 39 -5.65 -20.07 -0.48
CA GLU A 39 -5.15 -19.43 0.74
C GLU A 39 -6.31 -19.04 1.67
N PHE A 40 -7.44 -18.56 1.13
CA PHE A 40 -8.61 -18.20 1.91
C PHE A 40 -9.26 -19.41 2.60
N LYS A 41 -9.33 -20.56 1.92
CA LYS A 41 -9.79 -21.82 2.53
C LYS A 41 -8.91 -22.23 3.71
N SER A 42 -7.60 -22.17 3.54
CA SER A 42 -6.66 -22.50 4.62
C SER A 42 -6.69 -21.49 5.78
N PHE A 43 -7.05 -20.25 5.47
CA PHE A 43 -7.14 -19.15 6.44
C PHE A 43 -8.37 -19.31 7.35
N THR A 44 -9.54 -19.67 6.81
CA THR A 44 -10.77 -19.83 7.60
C THR A 44 -10.65 -20.89 8.70
N GLU A 45 -9.76 -21.87 8.53
CA GLU A 45 -9.46 -22.89 9.55
C GLU A 45 -8.55 -22.37 10.69
N LYS A 46 -7.82 -21.27 10.47
CA LYS A 46 -6.79 -20.75 11.38
C LYS A 46 -7.10 -19.34 11.90
N VAL A 47 -8.33 -18.84 11.71
CA VAL A 47 -8.74 -17.50 12.15
C VAL A 47 -8.55 -17.35 13.66
N PRO A 48 -7.83 -16.33 14.15
CA PRO A 48 -7.73 -16.06 15.57
C PRO A 48 -9.11 -15.82 16.20
N LYS A 49 -9.30 -16.31 17.43
CA LYS A 49 -10.60 -16.23 18.14
C LYS A 49 -11.13 -14.81 18.29
N ASP A 50 -10.26 -13.84 18.37
CA ASP A 50 -10.59 -12.41 18.51
C ASP A 50 -11.32 -11.83 17.28
N TYR A 51 -11.21 -12.51 16.14
CA TYR A 51 -11.90 -12.17 14.89
C TYR A 51 -13.14 -13.04 14.63
N VAL A 52 -13.57 -13.84 15.61
CA VAL A 52 -14.77 -14.67 15.52
C VAL A 52 -15.78 -14.13 16.51
N LYS A 53 -16.90 -13.63 16.00
CA LYS A 53 -18.04 -13.18 16.81
C LYS A 53 -19.14 -14.22 16.73
N GLU A 54 -19.62 -14.71 17.87
CA GLU A 54 -20.76 -15.59 17.94
C GLU A 54 -21.99 -14.78 18.37
N ARG A 55 -23.07 -14.89 17.59
CA ARG A 55 -24.34 -14.25 17.89
C ARG A 55 -25.46 -15.29 17.89
N LYS A 56 -26.22 -15.36 18.99
CA LYS A 56 -27.44 -16.17 19.07
C LYS A 56 -28.58 -15.43 18.39
N LEU A 57 -29.29 -16.11 17.52
CA LEU A 57 -30.49 -15.61 16.87
C LEU A 57 -31.72 -15.88 17.76
N PRO A 58 -32.86 -15.19 17.52
CA PRO A 58 -34.09 -15.38 18.29
C PRO A 58 -34.66 -16.79 18.22
N ASP A 59 -34.33 -17.54 17.17
CA ASP A 59 -34.75 -18.95 16.98
C ASP A 59 -33.87 -19.96 17.75
N GLY A 60 -32.85 -19.46 18.51
CA GLY A 60 -31.93 -20.28 19.29
C GLY A 60 -30.72 -20.78 18.51
N SER A 61 -30.62 -20.54 17.18
CA SER A 61 -29.46 -20.88 16.38
C SER A 61 -28.30 -19.92 16.66
N THR A 62 -27.09 -20.38 16.37
CA THR A 62 -25.85 -19.56 16.54
C THR A 62 -25.26 -19.28 15.18
N VAL A 63 -25.02 -17.99 14.92
CA VAL A 63 -24.27 -17.52 13.75
C VAL A 63 -22.84 -17.15 14.18
N LYS A 64 -21.86 -17.63 13.43
CA LYS A 64 -20.46 -17.21 13.58
C LYS A 64 -20.14 -16.22 12.49
N GLU A 65 -19.73 -15.03 12.90
CA GLU A 65 -19.23 -13.97 12.01
C GLU A 65 -17.71 -13.93 12.11
N PHE A 66 -17.04 -13.92 10.97
CA PHE A 66 -15.59 -13.87 10.90
C PHE A 66 -15.14 -12.53 10.31
N GLY A 67 -14.19 -11.86 10.95
CA GLY A 67 -13.63 -10.62 10.43
C GLY A 67 -13.86 -9.38 11.28
N PRO A 68 -13.65 -8.19 10.70
CA PRO A 68 -13.45 -7.92 9.28
C PRO A 68 -12.06 -8.29 8.77
N PHE A 69 -11.99 -8.93 7.60
CA PHE A 69 -10.76 -9.20 6.88
C PHE A 69 -10.71 -8.36 5.61
N VAL A 70 -9.60 -7.69 5.39
CA VAL A 70 -9.36 -6.92 4.19
C VAL A 70 -7.99 -7.33 3.65
N TYR A 71 -7.96 -7.77 2.41
CA TYR A 71 -6.74 -8.01 1.65
C TYR A 71 -6.93 -7.51 0.23
N GLY A 72 -5.97 -6.79 -0.26
CA GLY A 72 -5.94 -6.32 -1.63
C GLY A 72 -4.51 -6.07 -2.06
N TYR A 73 -4.35 -5.91 -3.36
CA TYR A 73 -3.08 -5.51 -3.95
C TYR A 73 -3.35 -4.52 -5.08
N SER A 74 -2.38 -3.65 -5.30
CA SER A 74 -2.28 -2.77 -6.46
C SER A 74 -1.03 -3.15 -7.23
N MET A 75 -1.12 -3.23 -8.54
CA MET A 75 0.01 -3.50 -9.41
C MET A 75 0.18 -2.36 -10.41
N LYS A 76 1.38 -1.84 -10.50
CA LYS A 76 1.78 -0.83 -11.47
C LYS A 76 2.96 -1.36 -12.29
N ILE A 77 3.09 -0.93 -13.52
CA ILE A 77 4.29 -1.17 -14.31
C ILE A 77 5.20 0.06 -14.15
N GLY A 78 6.35 -0.14 -13.55
CA GLY A 78 7.35 0.91 -13.37
C GLY A 78 7.96 1.39 -14.70
N PRO A 79 8.72 2.49 -14.69
CA PRO A 79 9.39 3.02 -15.89
C PRO A 79 10.41 2.04 -16.49
N ASP A 80 10.92 1.11 -15.71
CA ASP A 80 11.82 0.03 -16.11
C ASP A 80 11.11 -1.20 -16.70
N GLY A 81 9.77 -1.11 -16.87
CA GLY A 81 8.93 -2.20 -17.37
C GLY A 81 8.67 -3.32 -16.35
N LYS A 82 9.09 -3.16 -15.09
CA LYS A 82 8.86 -4.16 -14.04
C LYS A 82 7.57 -3.88 -13.28
N PRO A 83 6.84 -4.93 -12.85
CA PRO A 83 5.68 -4.77 -12.01
C PRO A 83 6.11 -4.39 -10.57
N GLU A 84 5.47 -3.37 -10.05
CA GLU A 84 5.50 -2.98 -8.65
C GLU A 84 4.19 -3.44 -8.01
N ILE A 85 4.27 -4.34 -7.04
CA ILE A 85 3.10 -4.88 -6.34
C ILE A 85 3.06 -4.29 -4.93
N GLN A 86 1.93 -3.68 -4.58
CA GLN A 86 1.66 -3.14 -3.26
C GLN A 86 0.49 -3.87 -2.65
N GLU A 87 0.70 -4.49 -1.50
CA GLU A 87 -0.37 -5.12 -0.71
C GLU A 87 -0.95 -4.11 0.30
N PHE A 88 -2.26 -4.21 0.53
CA PHE A 88 -2.97 -3.42 1.53
C PHE A 88 -4.02 -4.26 2.27
N GLY A 89 -4.47 -3.78 3.43
CA GLY A 89 -5.43 -4.48 4.28
C GLY A 89 -4.84 -4.91 5.62
N ASN A 90 -5.53 -5.81 6.31
CA ASN A 90 -5.11 -6.32 7.63
C ASN A 90 -4.64 -7.78 7.62
N ILE A 91 -4.54 -8.40 6.46
CA ILE A 91 -3.96 -9.73 6.29
C ILE A 91 -2.54 -9.57 5.75
N LYS A 92 -1.57 -10.19 6.43
CA LYS A 92 -0.17 -10.23 6.01
C LYS A 92 0.27 -11.65 5.78
N LYS A 93 1.01 -11.87 4.71
CA LYS A 93 1.68 -13.15 4.46
C LYS A 93 2.86 -13.32 5.42
N SER A 94 3.00 -14.49 6.00
CA SER A 94 4.17 -14.87 6.77
C SER A 94 4.58 -16.30 6.44
N LEU A 95 5.82 -16.69 6.81
CA LEU A 95 6.33 -18.06 6.65
C LEU A 95 5.48 -19.12 7.38
N LYS A 96 4.68 -18.70 8.37
CA LYS A 96 3.77 -19.58 9.15
C LYS A 96 2.33 -19.55 8.63
N GLY A 97 2.08 -18.89 7.51
CA GLY A 97 0.75 -18.66 6.92
C GLY A 97 0.26 -17.23 7.13
N PRO A 98 -0.94 -16.92 6.60
CA PRO A 98 -1.51 -15.58 6.71
C PRO A 98 -1.78 -15.20 8.17
N GLN A 99 -1.44 -13.97 8.54
CA GLN A 99 -1.66 -13.40 9.86
C GLN A 99 -2.60 -12.20 9.76
N VAL A 100 -3.56 -12.11 10.68
CA VAL A 100 -4.42 -10.93 10.81
C VAL A 100 -3.77 -9.97 11.79
N LYS A 101 -3.66 -8.71 11.38
CA LYS A 101 -3.23 -7.60 12.23
C LYS A 101 -4.43 -6.76 12.64
N GLU A 102 -4.39 -6.16 13.82
CA GLU A 102 -5.40 -5.17 14.23
C GLU A 102 -5.38 -3.93 13.33
N GLU A 103 -4.19 -3.51 12.95
CA GLU A 103 -3.97 -2.36 12.10
C GLU A 103 -4.11 -2.75 10.64
N ARG A 104 -4.88 -1.95 9.90
CA ARG A 104 -5.02 -2.07 8.45
C ARG A 104 -3.96 -1.23 7.77
N GLU A 105 -3.24 -1.79 6.81
CA GLU A 105 -2.48 -0.98 5.90
C GLU A 105 -3.41 -0.36 4.86
N PRO A 106 -3.43 0.98 4.74
CA PRO A 106 -4.23 1.66 3.72
C PRO A 106 -3.63 1.47 2.33
N LEU A 107 -4.46 1.62 1.30
CA LEU A 107 -3.96 1.78 -0.07
C LEU A 107 -3.30 3.16 -0.19
N VAL A 108 -2.09 3.17 -0.74
CA VAL A 108 -1.28 4.38 -0.92
C VAL A 108 -0.87 4.51 -2.38
N ASP A 109 -1.04 5.70 -2.92
CA ASP A 109 -0.49 6.08 -4.21
C ASP A 109 0.50 7.23 -4.06
N ILE A 110 1.63 7.16 -4.77
CA ILE A 110 2.68 8.17 -4.74
C ILE A 110 2.85 8.71 -6.16
N VAL A 111 2.63 10.02 -6.30
CA VAL A 111 2.82 10.73 -7.55
C VAL A 111 3.97 11.70 -7.38
N GLU A 112 5.02 11.50 -8.15
CA GLU A 112 6.19 12.37 -8.18
C GLU A 112 6.10 13.32 -9.36
N THR A 113 6.21 14.62 -9.11
CA THR A 113 6.32 15.66 -10.13
C THR A 113 7.73 16.28 -10.12
N ASN A 114 7.97 17.30 -10.93
CA ASN A 114 9.27 18.00 -10.94
C ASN A 114 9.57 18.67 -9.59
N ASP A 115 8.56 19.22 -8.90
CA ASP A 115 8.73 20.11 -7.75
C ASP A 115 8.24 19.51 -6.43
N GLU A 116 7.36 18.50 -6.47
CA GLU A 116 6.73 17.94 -5.29
C GLU A 116 6.51 16.43 -5.38
N VAL A 117 6.34 15.82 -4.22
CA VAL A 117 5.84 14.45 -4.05
C VAL A 117 4.45 14.55 -3.44
N ARG A 118 3.48 13.89 -4.06
CA ARG A 118 2.11 13.80 -3.60
C ARG A 118 1.82 12.37 -3.16
N VAL A 119 1.39 12.21 -1.91
CA VAL A 119 1.00 10.93 -1.33
C VAL A 119 -0.51 10.95 -1.13
N VAL A 120 -1.21 10.01 -1.77
CA VAL A 120 -2.66 9.84 -1.68
C VAL A 120 -2.94 8.55 -0.93
N VAL A 121 -3.80 8.60 0.09
CA VAL A 121 -4.05 7.49 1.00
C VAL A 121 -5.55 7.31 1.21
N GLU A 122 -6.04 6.09 0.99
CA GLU A 122 -7.44 5.74 1.23
C GLU A 122 -7.65 5.24 2.66
N MET A 123 -8.36 6.03 3.46
CA MET A 123 -8.68 5.71 4.86
C MET A 123 -10.14 6.01 5.17
N PRO A 124 -11.10 5.23 4.63
CA PRO A 124 -12.50 5.45 4.92
C PRO A 124 -12.84 5.14 6.39
N GLY A 125 -13.85 5.85 6.92
CA GLY A 125 -14.36 5.61 8.28
C GLY A 125 -13.51 6.21 9.39
N VAL A 126 -12.74 7.27 9.11
CA VAL A 126 -11.93 8.04 10.08
C VAL A 126 -12.33 9.51 10.08
N GLU A 127 -12.13 10.17 11.21
CA GLU A 127 -12.24 11.63 11.31
C GLU A 127 -10.85 12.26 11.07
N LYS A 128 -10.83 13.47 10.55
CA LYS A 128 -9.59 14.21 10.29
C LYS A 128 -8.72 14.37 11.55
N SER A 129 -9.35 14.51 12.71
CA SER A 129 -8.70 14.66 14.02
C SER A 129 -7.95 13.40 14.48
N ASP A 130 -8.31 12.23 13.95
CA ASP A 130 -7.73 10.94 14.35
C ASP A 130 -6.45 10.63 13.57
N ILE A 131 -6.21 11.36 12.47
CA ILE A 131 -5.07 11.13 11.59
C ILE A 131 -3.82 11.77 12.18
N LYS A 132 -2.82 10.94 12.44
CA LYS A 132 -1.48 11.36 12.87
C LYS A 132 -0.50 11.18 11.71
N LEU A 133 0.16 12.26 11.34
CA LEU A 133 1.19 12.28 10.29
C LEU A 133 2.54 12.61 10.89
N HIS A 134 3.55 11.83 10.53
CA HIS A 134 4.94 12.07 10.89
C HIS A 134 5.80 11.95 9.65
N GLY A 135 6.62 12.95 9.36
CA GLY A 135 7.44 12.97 8.16
C GLY A 135 8.91 13.17 8.47
N THR A 136 9.75 12.53 7.68
CA THR A 136 11.18 12.80 7.57
C THR A 136 11.50 13.27 6.14
N GLU A 137 12.76 13.55 5.84
CA GLU A 137 13.15 13.89 4.46
C GLU A 137 12.94 12.74 3.46
N GLU A 138 12.80 11.50 3.94
CA GLU A 138 12.78 10.28 3.11
C GLU A 138 11.59 9.37 3.38
N SER A 139 10.77 9.68 4.39
CA SER A 139 9.62 8.85 4.75
C SER A 139 8.44 9.67 5.28
N LEU A 140 7.25 9.08 5.14
CA LEU A 140 6.00 9.59 5.73
C LEU A 140 5.32 8.45 6.50
N THR A 141 5.09 8.63 7.78
CA THR A 141 4.31 7.72 8.61
C THR A 141 2.89 8.24 8.77
N ILE A 142 1.92 7.38 8.54
CA ILE A 142 0.49 7.65 8.65
C ILE A 142 -0.07 6.68 9.68
N ALA A 143 -0.73 7.20 10.71
CA ALA A 143 -1.30 6.39 11.77
C ALA A 143 -2.70 6.90 12.16
N VAL A 144 -3.60 5.96 12.41
CA VAL A 144 -4.91 6.17 13.02
C VAL A 144 -5.11 5.08 14.06
N ASP A 145 -5.45 5.46 15.28
CA ASP A 145 -5.72 4.51 16.37
C ASP A 145 -7.00 4.95 17.10
N THR A 146 -8.13 4.41 16.62
CA THR A 146 -9.45 4.59 17.24
C THR A 146 -10.08 3.22 17.52
N PRO A 147 -11.10 3.14 18.38
CA PRO A 147 -11.81 1.88 18.64
C PRO A 147 -12.46 1.27 17.39
N GLN A 148 -12.81 2.10 16.39
CA GLN A 148 -13.51 1.68 15.18
C GLN A 148 -12.60 1.39 14.01
N SER A 149 -11.45 2.09 13.95
CA SER A 149 -10.54 2.03 12.79
C SER A 149 -9.09 2.22 13.25
N LYS A 150 -8.25 1.26 12.87
CA LYS A 150 -6.81 1.34 13.09
C LYS A 150 -6.10 1.25 11.76
N TYR A 151 -5.31 2.25 11.43
CA TYR A 151 -4.48 2.28 10.23
C TYR A 151 -3.04 2.57 10.60
N TYR A 152 -2.12 1.90 9.94
CA TYR A 152 -0.69 2.21 10.04
C TYR A 152 0.02 1.94 8.71
N LYS A 153 0.78 2.92 8.25
CA LYS A 153 1.65 2.78 7.08
C LYS A 153 2.85 3.69 7.21
N GLU A 154 4.01 3.13 6.95
CA GLU A 154 5.23 3.88 6.68
C GLU A 154 5.50 3.84 5.18
N VAL A 155 5.63 5.02 4.59
CA VAL A 155 5.81 5.24 3.15
C VAL A 155 7.21 5.76 2.92
N THR A 156 8.02 5.05 2.15
CA THR A 156 9.31 5.56 1.67
C THR A 156 9.07 6.51 0.51
N LEU A 157 9.62 7.71 0.57
CA LEU A 157 9.48 8.71 -0.47
C LEU A 157 10.53 8.49 -1.57
N PRO A 158 10.20 8.72 -2.85
CA PRO A 158 11.10 8.45 -3.98
C PRO A 158 12.30 9.41 -4.02
N THR A 159 12.21 10.54 -3.34
CA THR A 159 13.25 11.58 -3.31
C THR A 159 13.20 12.33 -1.99
N LYS A 160 14.29 13.06 -1.65
CA LYS A 160 14.31 13.91 -0.47
C LYS A 160 13.36 15.08 -0.59
N VAL A 161 12.62 15.35 0.51
CA VAL A 161 11.57 16.35 0.57
C VAL A 161 11.74 17.32 1.74
N ARG A 162 11.06 18.47 1.67
CA ARG A 162 10.97 19.45 2.77
C ARG A 162 9.68 19.26 3.54
N VAL A 163 9.71 18.42 4.56
CA VAL A 163 8.53 18.08 5.36
C VAL A 163 7.90 19.30 6.04
N ARG A 164 8.71 20.30 6.41
CA ARG A 164 8.21 21.54 7.06
C ARG A 164 7.24 22.35 6.18
N ASP A 165 7.35 22.19 4.86
CA ASP A 165 6.52 22.88 3.87
C ASP A 165 5.36 21.98 3.38
N ALA A 166 5.17 20.82 3.99
CA ALA A 166 4.13 19.86 3.63
C ALA A 166 2.73 20.44 3.92
N LYS A 167 1.80 20.14 3.02
CA LYS A 167 0.39 20.44 3.18
C LYS A 167 -0.42 19.16 3.11
N SER A 168 -1.43 19.02 3.95
CA SER A 168 -2.30 17.86 3.93
C SER A 168 -3.77 18.26 3.90
N THR A 169 -4.56 17.48 3.18
CA THR A 169 -6.02 17.59 3.14
C THR A 169 -6.63 16.20 3.33
N TYR A 170 -7.76 16.15 4.03
CA TYR A 170 -8.53 14.93 4.18
C TYR A 170 -9.98 15.19 3.86
N LYS A 171 -10.53 14.46 2.89
CA LYS A 171 -11.91 14.60 2.44
C LYS A 171 -12.45 13.28 1.92
N ASN A 172 -13.67 12.93 2.29
CA ASN A 172 -14.37 11.73 1.79
C ASN A 172 -13.58 10.42 1.93
N GLY A 173 -12.83 10.26 3.03
CA GLY A 173 -12.03 9.06 3.25
C GLY A 173 -10.68 9.03 2.53
N VAL A 174 -10.29 10.12 1.87
CA VAL A 174 -9.01 10.23 1.16
C VAL A 174 -8.16 11.31 1.81
N LEU A 175 -6.96 10.93 2.24
CA LEU A 175 -5.89 11.82 2.67
C LEU A 175 -4.97 12.10 1.50
N GLU A 176 -4.70 13.39 1.24
CA GLU A 176 -3.68 13.84 0.31
C GLU A 176 -2.62 14.62 1.09
N VAL A 177 -1.35 14.26 0.89
CA VAL A 177 -0.20 14.98 1.46
C VAL A 177 0.70 15.42 0.32
N VAL A 178 0.89 16.73 0.18
CA VAL A 178 1.76 17.35 -0.83
C VAL A 178 3.00 17.88 -0.16
N ILE A 179 4.16 17.39 -0.58
CA ILE A 179 5.45 17.67 0.05
C ILE A 179 6.43 18.19 -1.02
N PRO A 180 6.88 19.45 -0.93
CA PRO A 180 7.88 19.97 -1.86
C PRO A 180 9.19 19.21 -1.80
N LYS A 181 9.80 18.94 -2.94
CA LYS A 181 11.12 18.32 -3.02
C LYS A 181 12.19 19.21 -2.37
N ALA A 182 13.17 18.59 -1.73
CA ALA A 182 14.37 19.31 -1.33
C ALA A 182 15.04 19.87 -2.59
N ALA A 183 15.33 21.17 -2.62
CA ALA A 183 15.95 21.79 -3.77
C ALA A 183 17.30 21.10 -4.02
N VAL A 184 17.43 20.41 -5.15
CA VAL A 184 18.75 20.05 -5.67
C VAL A 184 19.42 21.38 -6.01
N PRO A 185 20.64 21.66 -5.53
CA PRO A 185 21.37 22.85 -5.92
C PRO A 185 21.44 22.87 -7.46
N ARG A 186 20.74 23.79 -8.11
CA ARG A 186 20.88 23.97 -9.56
C ARG A 186 22.32 24.31 -9.81
N LYS A 187 22.99 23.51 -10.64
CA LYS A 187 24.30 23.88 -11.16
C LYS A 187 24.12 25.25 -11.81
N PRO A 188 24.89 26.28 -11.45
CA PRO A 188 24.76 27.59 -12.09
C PRO A 188 24.89 27.38 -13.61
N GLU A 189 23.88 27.81 -14.36
CA GLU A 189 23.96 27.86 -15.81
C GLU A 189 25.07 28.87 -16.14
N GLY A 190 26.12 28.38 -16.78
CA GLY A 190 27.18 29.28 -17.22
C GLY A 190 26.63 30.21 -18.29
N GLU A 191 26.85 31.51 -18.13
CA GLU A 191 26.60 32.49 -19.19
C GLU A 191 27.69 32.42 -20.25
N GLN A 192 27.29 32.45 -21.51
CA GLN A 192 28.23 32.50 -22.62
C GLN A 192 28.91 33.87 -22.64
N ILE A 193 30.23 33.90 -22.55
CA ILE A 193 31.01 35.13 -22.66
C ILE A 193 31.45 35.27 -24.11
N ASP A 194 31.00 36.32 -24.79
CA ASP A 194 31.43 36.64 -26.13
C ASP A 194 32.86 37.22 -26.09
N VAL A 195 33.74 36.66 -26.94
CA VAL A 195 35.12 37.16 -27.11
C VAL A 195 35.10 38.14 -28.27
N ASN A 196 35.42 39.43 -27.98
CA ASN A 196 35.58 40.46 -28.97
C ASN A 196 36.99 40.44 -29.53
#